data_41eca587ef2553f8dfc2089ba24595f1
#
_entry.id   41eca587ef2553f8dfc2089ba24595f1
#
_cell.length_a   1.000
_cell.length_b   1.000
_cell.length_c   1.000
_cell.angle_alpha   90.00
_cell.angle_beta   90.00
_cell.angle_gamma   90.00
#
_symmetry.space_group_name_H-M   'P 1'
#
loop_
_entity.id
_entity.type
_entity.pdbx_description
1 polymer ?
#
loop_
_entity_poly.entity_id
_entity_poly.type
_entity_poly.pdbx_seq_one_letter_code
_entity_poly.pdbx_strand_id
1 'polypeptide(L)' 'MMTTQKQVRTEFWMQHAGVPGITPRKIPDYSGKGRMHNTDTRCAFVDFVDMLARSGEISESLAERVTL' A
#
# COMPACT_ATOMS: atom_id res chain seq x y z
N MET A 1 5.34 -15.82 -4.34
CA MET A 1 5.53 -15.15 -3.03
C MET A 1 6.30 -13.86 -3.21
N MET A 2 5.83 -12.79 -2.63
CA MET A 2 6.52 -11.50 -2.66
C MET A 2 7.46 -11.38 -1.47
N THR A 3 8.69 -10.93 -1.71
CA THR A 3 9.72 -10.86 -0.67
C THR A 3 10.24 -9.45 -0.43
N THR A 4 9.87 -8.49 -1.26
CA THR A 4 10.33 -7.10 -1.12
C THR A 4 9.16 -6.15 -1.04
N GLN A 5 9.40 -4.99 -0.41
CA GLN A 5 8.40 -3.92 -0.34
C GLN A 5 8.01 -3.42 -1.73
N LYS A 6 8.98 -3.36 -2.64
CA LYS A 6 8.72 -2.92 -4.01
C LYS A 6 7.72 -3.84 -4.71
N GLN A 7 7.86 -5.15 -4.55
CA GLN A 7 6.94 -6.12 -5.13
C GLN A 7 5.52 -5.93 -4.59
N VAL A 8 5.40 -5.73 -3.29
CA VAL A 8 4.09 -5.51 -2.65
C VAL A 8 3.43 -4.25 -3.21
N ARG A 9 4.18 -3.15 -3.28
CA ARG A 9 3.64 -1.89 -3.80
C ARG A 9 3.24 -1.99 -5.26
N THR A 10 4.06 -2.63 -6.09
CA THR A 10 3.77 -2.81 -7.50
C THR A 10 2.48 -3.61 -7.69
N GLU A 11 2.33 -4.71 -6.96
CA GLU A 11 1.13 -5.53 -7.03
C GLU A 11 -0.10 -4.77 -6.57
N PHE A 12 0.03 -3.97 -5.52
CA PHE A 12 -1.06 -3.13 -5.03
C PHE A 12 -1.57 -2.19 -6.13
N TRP A 13 -0.66 -1.48 -6.78
CA TRP A 13 -1.05 -0.55 -7.84
C TRP A 13 -1.69 -1.26 -9.03
N MET A 14 -1.19 -2.43 -9.38
CA MET A 14 -1.75 -3.21 -10.48
C MET A 14 -3.18 -3.66 -10.18
N GLN A 15 -3.42 -4.16 -8.97
CA GLN A 15 -4.73 -4.67 -8.59
C GLN A 15 -5.76 -3.58 -8.35
N HIS A 16 -5.31 -2.38 -8.05
CA HIS A 16 -6.21 -1.24 -7.78
C HIS A 16 -6.26 -0.24 -8.93
N ALA A 17 -5.71 -0.57 -10.08
CA ALA A 17 -5.80 0.28 -11.28
C ALA A 17 -7.27 0.49 -11.66
N GLY A 18 -7.67 1.76 -11.80
CA GLY A 18 -9.03 2.10 -12.16
C GLY A 18 -10.03 2.10 -11.01
N VAL A 19 -9.62 1.77 -9.80
CA VAL A 19 -10.52 1.84 -8.62
C VAL A 19 -10.66 3.30 -8.20
N PRO A 20 -11.89 3.85 -8.14
CA PRO A 20 -12.09 5.25 -7.74
C PRO A 20 -11.55 5.52 -6.33
N GLY A 21 -10.85 6.64 -6.17
CA GLY A 21 -10.30 7.05 -4.89
C GLY A 21 -8.92 6.47 -4.57
N ILE A 22 -8.48 5.44 -5.28
CA ILE A 22 -7.17 4.83 -5.09
C ILE A 22 -6.23 5.35 -6.18
N THR A 23 -5.19 6.07 -5.78
CA THR A 23 -4.28 6.70 -6.74
C THR A 23 -2.85 6.75 -6.21
N PRO A 24 -1.84 6.57 -7.08
CA PRO A 24 -0.45 6.77 -6.70
C PRO A 24 -0.09 8.25 -6.54
N ARG A 25 -0.96 9.16 -6.97
CA ARG A 25 -0.73 10.60 -6.83
C ARG A 25 -0.80 11.00 -5.37
N LYS A 26 0.24 11.68 -4.89
CA LYS A 26 0.29 12.16 -3.52
C LYS A 26 -0.35 13.54 -3.41
N ILE A 27 -0.94 13.81 -2.25
CA ILE A 27 -1.52 15.11 -1.92
C ILE A 27 -0.66 15.77 -0.84
N PRO A 28 -0.78 17.10 -0.64
CA PRO A 28 -0.05 17.75 0.44
C PRO A 28 -0.43 17.18 1.80
N ASP A 29 0.57 16.95 2.64
CA ASP A 29 0.36 16.54 4.01
C ASP A 29 0.02 17.77 4.85
N TYR A 30 -1.14 17.76 5.50
CA TYR A 30 -1.60 18.88 6.32
C TYR A 30 -0.71 19.15 7.55
N SER A 31 0.14 18.20 7.91
CA SER A 31 1.13 18.44 8.96
C SER A 31 2.29 19.33 8.49
N GLY A 32 2.34 19.69 7.22
CA GLY A 32 3.37 20.56 6.65
C GLY A 32 4.68 19.87 6.34
N LYS A 33 4.72 18.54 6.40
CA LYS A 33 5.97 17.77 6.26
C LYS A 33 6.13 17.07 4.91
N GLY A 34 5.51 17.59 3.86
CA GLY A 34 5.68 17.03 2.52
C GLY A 34 4.38 16.53 1.93
N ARG A 35 4.41 15.34 1.32
CA ARG A 35 3.27 14.81 0.59
C ARG A 35 2.94 13.39 1.05
N MET A 36 1.68 13.03 0.95
CA MET A 36 1.19 11.72 1.38
C MET A 36 0.13 11.21 0.42
N HIS A 37 -0.11 9.90 0.43
CA HIS A 37 -1.26 9.35 -0.28
C HIS A 37 -2.55 9.71 0.46
N ASN A 38 -3.67 9.74 -0.27
CA ASN A 38 -4.95 10.06 0.37
C ASN A 38 -5.37 8.91 1.32
N THR A 39 -6.36 9.20 2.18
CA THR A 39 -6.81 8.25 3.20
C THR A 39 -7.32 6.95 2.58
N ASP A 40 -8.10 7.04 1.51
CA ASP A 40 -8.65 5.84 0.85
C ASP A 40 -7.53 4.94 0.34
N THR A 41 -6.50 5.51 -0.28
CA THR A 41 -5.36 4.75 -0.78
C THR A 41 -4.60 4.09 0.37
N ARG A 42 -4.36 4.81 1.47
CA ARG A 42 -3.64 4.26 2.62
C ARG A 42 -4.42 3.14 3.29
N CYS A 43 -5.73 3.31 3.46
CA CYS A 43 -6.58 2.28 4.04
C CYS A 43 -6.62 1.02 3.15
N ALA A 44 -6.76 1.21 1.85
CA ALA A 44 -6.76 0.10 0.91
C ALA A 44 -5.42 -0.65 0.95
N PHE A 45 -4.31 0.07 1.09
CA PHE A 45 -2.99 -0.55 1.18
C PHE A 45 -2.85 -1.40 2.45
N VAL A 46 -3.30 -0.87 3.58
CA VAL A 46 -3.27 -1.62 4.85
C VAL A 46 -4.08 -2.92 4.73
N ASP A 47 -5.28 -2.84 4.17
CA ASP A 47 -6.12 -4.01 3.97
C ASP A 47 -5.48 -5.02 3.01
N PHE A 48 -4.84 -4.53 1.95
CA PHE A 48 -4.15 -5.37 0.98
C PHE A 48 -2.98 -6.12 1.64
N VAL A 49 -2.16 -5.42 2.42
CA VAL A 49 -1.03 -6.02 3.13
C VAL A 49 -1.52 -7.08 4.12
N ASP A 50 -2.57 -6.78 4.86
CA ASP A 50 -3.16 -7.72 5.80
C ASP A 50 -3.64 -8.99 5.09
N MET A 51 -4.32 -8.84 3.95
CA MET A 51 -4.77 -9.96 3.14
C MET A 51 -3.60 -10.83 2.67
N LEU A 52 -2.51 -10.19 2.19
CA LEU A 52 -1.33 -10.93 1.74
C LEU A 52 -0.67 -11.71 2.88
N ALA A 53 -0.60 -11.10 4.06
CA ALA A 53 -0.02 -11.77 5.23
C ALA A 53 -0.85 -12.97 5.65
N ARG A 54 -2.18 -12.84 5.65
CA ARG A 54 -3.09 -13.93 6.02
C ARG A 54 -3.04 -15.08 5.03
N SER A 55 -2.87 -14.79 3.75
CA SER A 55 -2.81 -15.83 2.71
C SER A 55 -1.43 -16.47 2.58
N GLY A 56 -0.43 -15.98 3.30
CA GLY A 56 0.93 -16.49 3.23
C GLY A 56 1.75 -15.98 2.06
N GLU A 57 1.25 -14.97 1.34
CA GLU A 57 1.96 -14.40 0.19
C GLU A 57 3.17 -13.54 0.61
N ILE A 58 3.14 -13.02 1.83
CA ILE A 58 4.26 -12.29 2.42
C ILE A 58 4.45 -12.74 3.87
N SER A 59 5.67 -12.55 4.39
CA SER A 59 5.95 -12.86 5.79
C SER A 59 5.38 -11.76 6.70
N GLU A 60 5.16 -12.09 7.97
CA GLU A 60 4.76 -11.11 8.98
C GLU A 60 5.78 -9.99 9.10
N SER A 61 7.06 -10.33 9.04
CA SER A 61 8.14 -9.36 9.10
C SER A 61 8.06 -8.34 7.96
N LEU A 62 7.78 -8.79 6.75
CA LEU A 62 7.60 -7.89 5.61
C LEU A 62 6.32 -7.05 5.78
N ALA A 63 5.23 -7.67 6.23
CA ALA A 63 3.97 -6.96 6.45
C ALA A 63 4.13 -5.80 7.43
N GLU A 64 4.95 -5.97 8.46
CA GLU A 64 5.20 -4.92 9.45
C GLU A 64 6.04 -3.76 8.90
N ARG A 65 6.84 -4.00 7.86
CA ARG A 65 7.79 -3.02 7.34
C ARG A 65 7.32 -2.29 6.09
N VAL A 66 6.41 -2.90 5.32
CA VAL A 66 6.05 -2.33 4.03
C VAL A 66 5.19 -1.08 4.19
N THR A 67 5.56 -0.05 3.42
CA THR A 67 4.82 1.21 3.37
C THR A 67 4.66 1.66 1.92
N LEU A 68 3.72 2.54 1.71
CA LEU A 68 3.56 3.18 0.40
C LEU A 68 4.70 4.14 0.08
#